data_60c47324b1b03a1dd0a3903791092c82
#
_entry.id   60c47324b1b03a1dd0a3903791092c82
#
_cell.length_a   1.000
_cell.length_b   1.000
_cell.length_c   1.000
_cell.angle_alpha   90.00
_cell.angle_beta   90.00
_cell.angle_gamma   90.00
#
_symmetry.space_group_name_H-M   'P 1'
#
loop_
_entity.id
_entity.type
_entity.pdbx_description
1 polymer ?
#
loop_
_entity_poly.entity_id
_entity_poly.type
_entity_poly.pdbx_seq_one_letter_code
_entity_poly.pdbx_strand_id
1 'polypeptide(L)'
;MFAGYRKLDNLVVIVDLNGLQIDGAISEICDPEPLDKKFEAFRFHTITIDGNDFEQIAKAFEEARATKGMPTAIIAKTVKGKGVSFMENAVNWHGVAPNDEQFEIAMQELEKAGEALCQK
;
A
#
# COMPACT_ATOMS: atom_id res chain seq x y z
N MET A 1 9.80 15.37 9.84
CA MET A 1 10.45 16.00 11.02
C MET A 1 9.47 16.76 11.91
N PHE A 2 8.73 17.75 11.39
CA PHE A 2 7.82 18.60 12.21
C PHE A 2 6.77 17.78 12.96
N ALA A 3 6.11 16.82 12.32
CA ALA A 3 5.09 15.97 12.95
C ALA A 3 5.64 15.19 14.17
N GLY A 4 6.82 14.58 14.03
CA GLY A 4 7.47 13.88 15.14
C GLY A 4 7.91 14.82 16.25
N TYR A 5 8.44 16.00 15.92
CA TYR A 5 8.77 17.03 16.89
C TYR A 5 7.54 17.49 17.69
N ARG A 6 6.41 17.69 17.01
CA ARG A 6 5.14 18.12 17.63
C ARG A 6 4.35 16.98 18.25
N LYS A 7 4.85 15.74 18.14
CA LYS A 7 4.21 14.53 18.69
C LYS A 7 2.74 14.38 18.25
N LEU A 8 2.50 14.54 16.93
CA LEU A 8 1.14 14.48 16.38
C LEU A 8 0.63 13.04 16.38
N ASP A 9 0.14 12.56 17.51
CA ASP A 9 -0.33 11.18 17.71
C ASP A 9 -1.70 10.86 17.09
N ASN A 10 -2.32 11.85 16.47
CA ASN A 10 -3.50 11.71 15.63
C ASN A 10 -3.18 11.72 14.12
N LEU A 11 -1.89 11.77 13.74
CA LEU A 11 -1.45 11.68 12.35
C LEU A 11 -1.05 10.25 12.02
N VAL A 12 -1.68 9.70 10.98
CA VAL A 12 -1.27 8.44 10.35
C VAL A 12 -0.87 8.73 8.91
N VAL A 13 0.35 8.34 8.55
CA VAL A 13 0.86 8.40 7.17
C VAL A 13 0.83 6.97 6.62
N ILE A 14 0.23 6.78 5.45
CA ILE A 14 0.21 5.50 4.76
C ILE A 14 1.09 5.62 3.52
N VAL A 15 2.04 4.71 3.39
CA VAL A 15 2.88 4.57 2.21
C VAL A 15 2.44 3.34 1.44
N ASP A 16 1.94 3.51 0.24
CA ASP A 16 1.72 2.43 -0.73
C ASP A 16 3.08 2.06 -1.35
N LEU A 17 3.68 1.00 -0.83
CA LEU A 17 4.97 0.49 -1.31
C LEU A 17 4.74 -0.69 -2.27
N ASN A 18 4.33 -0.37 -3.49
CA ASN A 18 4.00 -1.36 -4.52
C ASN A 18 5.22 -1.83 -5.35
N GLY A 19 6.42 -1.38 -5.02
CA GLY A 19 7.66 -1.81 -5.67
C GLY A 19 7.91 -1.22 -7.05
N LEU A 20 6.99 -0.40 -7.59
CA LEU A 20 7.08 0.16 -8.93
C LEU A 20 7.06 1.70 -8.90
N GLN A 21 7.67 2.27 -9.89
CA GLN A 21 7.64 3.68 -10.23
C GLN A 21 7.36 3.81 -11.73
N ILE A 22 6.88 4.94 -12.20
CA ILE A 22 6.40 5.19 -13.58
C ILE A 22 7.12 4.38 -14.66
N ASP A 23 8.45 4.30 -14.61
CA ASP A 23 9.29 3.72 -15.66
C ASP A 23 9.85 2.32 -15.35
N GLY A 24 9.65 1.80 -14.12
CA GLY A 24 10.22 0.50 -13.75
C GLY A 24 10.16 0.17 -12.26
N ALA A 25 10.97 -0.78 -11.84
CA ALA A 25 11.12 -1.12 -10.43
C ALA A 25 11.79 0.02 -9.64
N ILE A 26 11.32 0.26 -8.41
CA ILE A 26 11.91 1.31 -7.57
C ILE A 26 13.41 1.12 -7.35
N SER A 27 13.87 -0.13 -7.26
CA SER A 27 15.29 -0.47 -7.09
C SER A 27 16.17 -0.03 -8.28
N GLU A 28 15.59 0.17 -9.46
CA GLU A 28 16.30 0.56 -10.68
C GLU A 28 16.16 2.06 -10.97
N ILE A 29 15.08 2.67 -10.53
CA ILE A 29 14.77 4.08 -10.83
C ILE A 29 15.23 5.00 -9.70
N CYS A 30 14.62 4.84 -8.50
CA CYS A 30 14.98 5.59 -7.31
C CYS A 30 14.45 4.84 -6.08
N ASP A 31 15.32 4.08 -5.45
CA ASP A 31 14.95 3.26 -4.29
C ASP A 31 14.69 4.13 -3.05
N PRO A 32 13.45 4.19 -2.55
CA PRO A 32 13.12 4.92 -1.32
C PRO A 32 13.42 4.14 -0.04
N GLU A 33 13.79 2.88 -0.13
CA GLU A 33 14.05 2.02 1.03
C GLU A 33 15.34 2.41 1.81
N PRO A 34 15.49 2.11 3.07
CA PRO A 34 14.49 1.53 3.97
C PRO A 34 13.55 2.62 4.53
N LEU A 35 12.28 2.57 4.19
CA LEU A 35 11.31 3.59 4.60
C LEU A 35 11.02 3.57 6.10
N ASP A 36 10.94 2.39 6.72
CA ASP A 36 10.76 2.22 8.16
C ASP A 36 11.81 3.01 8.94
N LYS A 37 13.09 2.83 8.61
CA LYS A 37 14.20 3.53 9.28
C LYS A 37 14.17 5.04 9.07
N LYS A 38 13.75 5.49 7.89
CA LYS A 38 13.63 6.91 7.58
C LYS A 38 12.52 7.56 8.42
N PHE A 39 11.35 6.92 8.55
CA PHE A 39 10.27 7.40 9.40
C PHE A 39 10.64 7.33 10.88
N GLU A 40 11.27 6.25 11.36
CA GLU A 40 11.78 6.13 12.73
C GLU A 40 12.74 7.27 13.10
N ALA A 41 13.67 7.61 12.19
CA ALA A 41 14.58 8.73 12.39
C ALA A 41 13.85 10.09 12.55
N PHE A 42 12.65 10.22 11.99
CA PHE A 42 11.76 11.37 12.20
C PHE A 42 10.80 11.22 13.37
N ARG A 43 11.00 10.21 14.24
CA ARG A 43 10.21 9.93 15.45
C ARG A 43 8.77 9.51 15.15
N PHE A 44 8.57 8.72 14.10
CA PHE A 44 7.33 8.02 13.85
C PHE A 44 7.39 6.61 14.47
N HIS A 45 6.26 6.15 14.98
CA HIS A 45 6.01 4.72 15.12
C HIS A 45 5.80 4.12 13.74
N THR A 46 6.49 3.03 13.39
CA THR A 46 6.41 2.43 12.07
C THR A 46 5.80 1.04 12.13
N ILE A 47 4.86 0.75 11.22
CA ILE A 47 4.20 -0.53 11.09
C ILE A 47 4.32 -0.96 9.61
N THR A 48 4.87 -2.14 9.35
CA THR A 48 4.94 -2.70 8.00
C THR A 48 3.95 -3.85 7.86
N ILE A 49 3.11 -3.78 6.83
CA ILE A 49 2.03 -4.74 6.59
C ILE A 49 2.01 -5.23 5.13
N ASP A 50 1.33 -6.36 4.90
CA ASP A 50 0.76 -6.64 3.59
C ASP A 50 -0.45 -5.72 3.38
N GLY A 51 -0.33 -4.77 2.45
CA GLY A 51 -1.37 -3.78 2.17
C GLY A 51 -2.56 -4.32 1.37
N ASN A 52 -2.54 -5.59 0.99
CA ASN A 52 -3.68 -6.29 0.40
C ASN A 52 -4.39 -7.25 1.39
N ASP A 53 -3.93 -7.31 2.64
CA ASP A 53 -4.53 -8.11 3.71
C ASP A 53 -5.36 -7.21 4.65
N PHE A 54 -6.69 -7.38 4.60
CA PHE A 54 -7.63 -6.57 5.41
C PHE A 54 -7.46 -6.75 6.92
N GLU A 55 -7.06 -7.95 7.38
CA GLU A 55 -6.82 -8.17 8.82
C GLU A 55 -5.58 -7.41 9.30
N GLN A 56 -4.50 -7.41 8.52
CA GLN A 56 -3.31 -6.65 8.84
C GLN A 56 -3.58 -5.15 8.79
N ILE A 57 -4.36 -4.67 7.81
CA ILE A 57 -4.78 -3.27 7.72
C ILE A 57 -5.56 -2.87 8.98
N ALA A 58 -6.56 -3.67 9.38
CA ALA A 58 -7.37 -3.37 10.57
C ALA A 58 -6.50 -3.30 11.84
N LYS A 59 -5.62 -4.29 12.05
CA LYS A 59 -4.68 -4.32 13.19
C LYS A 59 -3.74 -3.12 13.20
N ALA A 60 -3.21 -2.72 12.04
CA ALA A 60 -2.34 -1.56 11.93
C ALA A 60 -3.05 -0.25 12.33
N PHE A 61 -4.31 -0.09 11.96
CA PHE A 61 -5.10 1.08 12.39
C PHE A 61 -5.44 1.05 13.88
N GLU A 62 -5.68 -0.11 14.46
CA GLU A 62 -5.88 -0.25 15.91
C GLU A 62 -4.60 0.11 16.67
N GLU A 63 -3.45 -0.39 16.23
CA GLU A 63 -2.13 -0.07 16.79
C GLU A 63 -1.83 1.44 16.66
N ALA A 64 -2.10 2.03 15.50
CA ALA A 64 -1.94 3.47 15.29
C ALA A 64 -2.80 4.31 16.25
N ARG A 65 -4.06 3.90 16.51
CA ARG A 65 -4.93 4.58 17.50
C ARG A 65 -4.42 4.47 18.93
N ALA A 66 -3.82 3.33 19.26
CA ALA A 66 -3.24 3.08 20.59
C ALA A 66 -1.92 3.84 20.80
N THR A 67 -1.19 4.14 19.74
CA THR A 67 0.10 4.84 19.79
C THR A 67 -0.11 6.30 20.21
N LYS A 68 0.57 6.73 21.28
CA LYS A 68 0.48 8.09 21.82
C LYS A 68 1.83 8.77 21.89
N GLY A 69 1.80 10.10 21.73
CA GLY A 69 2.98 10.95 21.83
C GLY A 69 3.90 10.91 20.60
N MET A 70 3.50 10.24 19.52
CA MET A 70 4.21 10.24 18.24
C MET A 70 3.27 9.89 17.08
N PRO A 71 3.53 10.40 15.87
CA PRO A 71 2.76 10.01 14.68
C PRO A 71 3.11 8.56 14.26
N THR A 72 2.21 7.94 13.51
CA THR A 72 2.41 6.58 12.97
C THR A 72 2.61 6.63 11.46
N ALA A 73 3.51 5.80 10.94
CA ALA A 73 3.68 5.52 9.52
C ALA A 73 3.39 4.04 9.26
N ILE A 74 2.40 3.77 8.42
CA ILE A 74 2.06 2.42 7.96
C ILE A 74 2.68 2.24 6.56
N ILE A 75 3.61 1.31 6.45
CA ILE A 75 4.25 0.93 5.19
C ILE A 75 3.53 -0.29 4.66
N ALA A 76 2.60 -0.05 3.73
CA ALA A 76 1.77 -1.07 3.13
C ALA A 76 2.45 -1.62 1.87
N LYS A 77 2.97 -2.84 1.95
CA LYS A 77 3.47 -3.56 0.77
C LYS A 77 2.28 -4.05 -0.02
N THR A 78 2.10 -3.53 -1.22
CA THR A 78 0.97 -3.82 -2.09
C THR A 78 1.42 -4.42 -3.41
N VAL A 79 0.47 -4.97 -4.15
CA VAL A 79 0.65 -5.38 -5.54
C VAL A 79 -0.09 -4.39 -6.42
N LYS A 80 0.64 -3.65 -7.27
CA LYS A 80 0.00 -2.76 -8.26
C LYS A 80 -0.93 -3.57 -9.16
N GLY A 81 -2.18 -3.13 -9.34
CA GLY A 81 -3.17 -3.82 -10.18
C GLY A 81 -3.72 -5.11 -9.58
N LYS A 82 -3.63 -5.29 -8.26
CA LYS A 82 -4.08 -6.49 -7.53
C LYS A 82 -5.49 -6.93 -7.93
N GLY A 83 -5.61 -8.21 -8.27
CA GLY A 83 -6.89 -8.84 -8.63
C GLY A 83 -7.16 -8.90 -10.13
N VAL A 84 -6.34 -8.25 -10.97
CA VAL A 84 -6.45 -8.32 -12.43
C VAL A 84 -5.15 -8.87 -13.00
N SER A 85 -5.19 -10.08 -13.53
CA SER A 85 -4.02 -10.89 -13.87
C SER A 85 -3.02 -10.18 -14.80
N PHE A 86 -3.50 -9.45 -15.80
CA PHE A 86 -2.67 -8.74 -16.76
C PHE A 86 -2.20 -7.34 -16.27
N MET A 87 -2.69 -6.88 -15.11
CA MET A 87 -2.30 -5.59 -14.50
C MET A 87 -1.34 -5.77 -13.32
N GLU A 88 -1.32 -6.94 -12.66
CA GLU A 88 -0.49 -7.17 -11.48
C GLU A 88 1.00 -6.96 -11.81
N ASN A 89 1.64 -6.08 -11.02
CA ASN A 89 3.06 -5.72 -11.15
C ASN A 89 3.46 -5.20 -12.55
N ALA A 90 2.52 -4.70 -13.33
CA ALA A 90 2.77 -4.26 -14.69
C ALA A 90 2.87 -2.72 -14.76
N VAL A 91 4.06 -2.22 -15.07
CA VAL A 91 4.41 -0.79 -15.15
C VAL A 91 3.58 -0.05 -16.20
N ASN A 92 3.33 -0.68 -17.35
CA ASN A 92 2.61 -0.12 -18.48
C ASN A 92 1.15 0.26 -18.18
N TRP A 93 0.61 -0.15 -17.03
CA TRP A 93 -0.71 0.26 -16.55
C TRP A 93 -0.70 1.54 -15.72
N HIS A 94 0.42 2.26 -15.67
CA HIS A 94 0.48 3.57 -15.03
C HIS A 94 -0.10 4.64 -15.98
N GLY A 95 -1.33 5.03 -15.76
CA GLY A 95 -1.99 6.09 -16.55
C GLY A 95 -2.63 5.63 -17.87
N VAL A 96 -2.83 4.32 -18.05
CA VAL A 96 -3.54 3.75 -19.21
C VAL A 96 -4.84 3.12 -18.75
N ALA A 97 -5.93 3.37 -19.47
CA ALA A 97 -7.20 2.71 -19.25
C ALA A 97 -7.28 1.39 -20.07
N PRO A 98 -7.96 0.35 -19.55
CA PRO A 98 -8.23 -0.84 -20.32
C PRO A 98 -9.17 -0.53 -21.52
N ASN A 99 -8.99 -1.25 -22.62
CA ASN A 99 -9.98 -1.28 -23.69
C ASN A 99 -11.18 -2.17 -23.30
N ASP A 100 -12.22 -2.23 -24.16
CA ASP A 100 -13.45 -2.96 -23.82
C ASP A 100 -13.21 -4.45 -23.56
N GLU A 101 -12.36 -5.12 -24.34
CA GLU A 101 -12.02 -6.53 -24.17
C GLU A 101 -11.27 -6.77 -22.84
N GLN A 102 -10.31 -5.92 -22.53
CA GLN A 102 -9.56 -5.96 -21.29
C GLN A 102 -10.45 -5.65 -20.07
N PHE A 103 -11.40 -4.73 -20.22
CA PHE A 103 -12.38 -4.41 -19.19
C PHE A 103 -13.24 -5.64 -18.86
N GLU A 104 -13.76 -6.32 -19.86
CA GLU A 104 -14.57 -7.54 -19.67
C GLU A 104 -13.78 -8.65 -18.94
N ILE A 105 -12.51 -8.85 -19.30
CA ILE A 105 -11.65 -9.83 -18.62
C ILE A 105 -11.43 -9.43 -17.16
N ALA A 106 -11.10 -8.16 -16.90
CA ALA A 106 -10.87 -7.65 -15.56
C ALA A 106 -12.12 -7.81 -14.66
N MET A 107 -13.31 -7.49 -15.21
CA MET A 107 -14.57 -7.64 -14.46
C MET A 107 -14.85 -9.09 -14.10
N GLN A 108 -14.65 -10.04 -15.03
CA GLN A 108 -14.82 -11.46 -14.77
C GLN A 108 -13.89 -11.98 -13.67
N GLU A 109 -12.63 -11.55 -13.68
CA GLU A 109 -11.65 -11.92 -12.64
C GLU A 109 -12.05 -11.38 -11.26
N LEU A 110 -12.48 -10.11 -11.19
CA LEU A 110 -12.90 -9.46 -9.95
C LEU A 110 -14.21 -10.04 -9.40
N GLU A 111 -15.19 -10.30 -10.25
CA GLU A 111 -16.45 -10.93 -9.85
C GLU A 111 -16.20 -12.33 -9.28
N LYS A 112 -15.41 -13.17 -9.95
CA LYS A 112 -15.02 -14.49 -9.45
C LYS A 112 -14.29 -14.44 -8.12
N ALA A 113 -13.39 -13.46 -7.95
CA ALA A 113 -12.70 -13.27 -6.67
C ALA A 113 -13.67 -12.84 -5.56
N GLY A 114 -14.61 -11.95 -5.86
CA GLY A 114 -15.67 -11.52 -4.93
C GLY A 114 -16.58 -12.66 -4.48
N GLU A 115 -17.04 -13.50 -5.40
CA GLU A 115 -17.82 -14.68 -5.08
C GLU A 115 -17.10 -15.64 -4.13
N ALA A 116 -15.80 -15.85 -4.34
CA ALA A 116 -14.98 -16.69 -3.47
C ALA A 116 -14.84 -16.13 -2.04
N LEU A 117 -14.89 -14.81 -1.88
CA LEU A 117 -14.86 -14.16 -0.56
C LEU A 117 -16.21 -14.29 0.17
N CYS A 118 -17.32 -14.22 -0.55
CA CYS A 118 -18.67 -14.33 0.02
C CYS A 118 -19.03 -15.75 0.49
N GLN A 119 -18.26 -16.77 0.08
CA GLN A 119 -18.48 -18.17 0.46
C GLN A 119 -17.72 -18.59 1.73
N LYS A 120 -16.93 -17.69 2.32
CA LYS A 120 -16.22 -17.88 3.60
C LYS A 120 -17.01 -17.29 4.77
#